data_f0886f4acf510427afd78da114dbcc9b
#
_entry.id   f0886f4acf510427afd78da114dbcc9b
#
_cell.length_a   1.000
_cell.length_b   1.000
_cell.length_c   1.000
_cell.angle_alpha   90.00
_cell.angle_beta   90.00
_cell.angle_gamma   90.00
#
_symmetry.space_group_name_H-M   'P 1'
#
loop_
_entity.id
_entity.type
_entity.pdbx_description
1 polymer ?
#
loop_
_entity_poly.entity_id
_entity_poly.type
_entity_poly.pdbx_seq_one_letter_code
_entity_poly.pdbx_strand_id
1 'polypeptide(L)'
;MLLIDQKIFRRANRGIKNCPFNLFLFQSLLKGSLSAENVFLNKSKYLNQEFMFISSSLFIENEFLRLIKIGVLRREVDGQGLTSKVRITPIGRQILENSSDLFNQKPTLLKKLMTCLKYKLSIG
;
A
#
# COMPACT_ATOMS: atom_id res chain seq x y z
N MET A 1 1.05 0.48 -23.95
CA MET A 1 1.00 0.76 -23.58
C MET A 1 1.41 1.47 -22.96
N LEU A 2 1.78 1.80 -22.66
CA LEU A 2 2.15 2.34 -22.00
C LEU A 2 2.09 3.52 -21.98
N LEU A 3 1.27 3.98 -21.89
CA LEU A 3 1.04 5.23 -21.84
C LEU A 3 1.34 5.79 -20.53
N ILE A 4 1.74 5.05 -19.55
CA ILE A 4 2.09 5.57 -18.27
C ILE A 4 3.51 5.97 -18.31
N ASP A 5 3.79 7.19 -17.93
CA ASP A 5 5.12 7.71 -17.84
C ASP A 5 5.90 6.79 -16.91
N GLN A 6 7.06 6.39 -17.30
CA GLN A 6 7.91 5.54 -16.49
C GLN A 6 8.25 6.16 -15.14
N LYS A 7 8.31 7.46 -15.11
CA LYS A 7 8.59 8.18 -13.87
C LYS A 7 7.44 7.95 -12.89
N ILE A 8 6.22 8.07 -13.36
CA ILE A 8 5.04 7.87 -12.54
C ILE A 8 5.00 6.43 -12.06
N PHE A 9 5.29 5.50 -12.95
CA PHE A 9 5.27 4.08 -12.62
C PHE A 9 6.31 3.77 -11.54
N ARG A 10 7.52 4.28 -11.68
CA ARG A 10 8.57 4.04 -10.71
C ARG A 10 8.24 4.62 -9.35
N ARG A 11 7.67 5.81 -9.35
CA ARG A 11 7.30 6.48 -8.13
C ARG A 11 6.22 5.70 -7.38
N ALA A 12 5.21 5.24 -8.12
CA ALA A 12 4.14 4.46 -7.52
C ALA A 12 4.65 3.12 -7.02
N ASN A 13 5.52 2.48 -7.78
CA ASN A 13 6.10 1.20 -7.40
C ASN A 13 6.91 1.35 -6.11
N ARG A 14 7.67 2.43 -6.00
CA ARG A 14 8.46 2.70 -4.82
C ARG A 14 7.55 2.98 -3.62
N GLY A 15 6.44 3.66 -3.86
CA GLY A 15 5.48 3.94 -2.81
C GLY A 15 4.88 2.67 -2.23
N ILE A 16 4.54 1.73 -3.08
CA ILE A 16 4.00 0.46 -2.63
C ILE A 16 5.05 -0.32 -1.86
N LYS A 17 6.27 -0.32 -2.35
CA LYS A 17 7.34 -1.06 -1.70
C LYS A 17 7.63 -0.55 -0.30
N ASN A 18 7.54 0.74 -0.10
CA ASN A 18 7.92 1.36 1.16
C ASN A 18 6.76 1.59 2.11
N CYS A 19 5.56 1.16 1.76
CA CYS A 19 4.42 1.38 2.62
C CYS A 19 4.36 0.32 3.73
N PRO A 20 3.63 0.59 4.80
CA PRO A 20 3.52 -0.37 5.90
C PRO A 20 2.58 -1.53 5.60
N PHE A 21 1.91 -1.50 4.45
CA PHE A 21 0.87 -2.47 4.14
C PHE A 21 1.44 -3.71 3.47
N ASN A 22 0.80 -4.85 3.75
CA ASN A 22 1.24 -6.10 3.16
C ASN A 22 0.44 -6.41 1.89
N LEU A 23 0.76 -7.53 1.26
CA LEU A 23 0.09 -7.94 0.04
C LEU A 23 -1.39 -8.19 0.25
N PHE A 24 -1.76 -8.70 1.42
CA PHE A 24 -3.17 -9.01 1.70
C PHE A 24 -4.03 -7.74 1.63
N LEU A 25 -3.50 -6.62 2.09
CA LEU A 25 -4.23 -5.36 2.01
C LEU A 25 -4.51 -5.00 0.55
N PHE A 26 -3.50 -5.11 -0.30
CA PHE A 26 -3.68 -4.76 -1.70
C PHE A 26 -4.59 -5.74 -2.42
N GLN A 27 -4.54 -7.01 -2.06
CA GLN A 27 -5.44 -8.00 -2.63
C GLN A 27 -6.88 -7.70 -2.21
N SER A 28 -7.07 -7.25 -0.98
CA SER A 28 -8.39 -6.87 -0.51
C SER A 28 -8.91 -5.66 -1.27
N LEU A 29 -8.02 -4.72 -1.58
CA LEU A 29 -8.40 -3.52 -2.34
C LEU A 29 -8.74 -3.83 -3.80
N LEU A 30 -8.28 -4.96 -4.31
CA LEU A 30 -8.69 -5.39 -5.65
C LEU A 30 -10.14 -5.85 -5.64
N LYS A 31 -10.63 -6.28 -4.49
CA LYS A 31 -11.98 -6.79 -4.37
C LYS A 31 -12.97 -5.77 -3.85
N GLY A 32 -12.51 -4.76 -3.18
CA GLY A 32 -13.40 -3.78 -2.58
C GLY A 32 -12.65 -2.59 -2.01
N SER A 33 -13.31 -1.84 -1.15
CA SER A 33 -12.71 -0.67 -0.55
C SER A 33 -12.47 -0.91 0.93
N LEU A 34 -11.56 -0.15 1.51
CA LEU A 34 -11.23 -0.22 2.92
C LEU A 34 -11.07 1.17 3.48
N SER A 35 -11.45 1.35 4.74
CA SER A 35 -11.19 2.60 5.44
C SER A 35 -9.98 2.42 6.34
N ALA A 36 -9.39 3.52 6.77
CA ALA A 36 -8.28 3.46 7.70
C ALA A 36 -8.67 2.77 9.00
N GLU A 37 -9.90 2.95 9.42
CA GLU A 37 -10.39 2.30 10.63
C GLU A 37 -10.49 0.79 10.46
N ASN A 38 -10.99 0.35 9.32
CA ASN A 38 -11.07 -1.08 9.04
C ASN A 38 -9.70 -1.71 9.11
N VAL A 39 -8.71 -1.03 8.55
CA VAL A 39 -7.35 -1.54 8.53
C VAL A 39 -6.78 -1.55 9.95
N PHE A 40 -7.02 -0.49 10.69
CA PHE A 40 -6.51 -0.39 12.05
C PHE A 40 -7.08 -1.49 12.96
N LEU A 41 -8.38 -1.72 12.84
CA LEU A 41 -9.03 -2.75 13.65
C LEU A 41 -8.54 -4.15 13.30
N ASN A 42 -8.02 -4.32 12.12
CA ASN A 42 -7.50 -5.60 11.65
C ASN A 42 -6.04 -5.49 11.26
N LYS A 43 -5.28 -4.70 12.00
CA LYS A 43 -3.91 -4.40 11.61
C LYS A 43 -3.01 -5.62 11.51
N SER A 44 -3.31 -6.67 12.29
CA SER A 44 -2.51 -7.89 12.19
C SER A 44 -2.65 -8.57 10.83
N LYS A 45 -3.74 -8.29 10.12
CA LYS A 45 -3.98 -8.86 8.80
C LYS A 45 -3.36 -8.01 7.70
N TYR A 46 -3.36 -6.70 7.89
CA TYR A 46 -3.07 -5.77 6.80
C TYR A 46 -1.71 -5.10 6.86
N LEU A 47 -1.11 -5.06 8.04
CA LEU A 47 0.16 -4.35 8.19
C LEU A 47 1.32 -5.31 8.37
N ASN A 48 2.48 -4.87 7.95
CA ASN A 48 3.70 -5.60 8.24
C ASN A 48 3.95 -5.56 9.73
N GLN A 49 4.60 -6.56 10.25
CA GLN A 49 4.77 -6.73 11.68
C GLN A 49 5.48 -5.57 12.36
N GLU A 50 6.40 -4.95 11.67
CA GLU A 50 7.15 -3.84 12.25
C GLU A 50 6.26 -2.62 12.50
N PHE A 51 5.04 -2.62 12.03
CA PHE A 51 4.12 -1.51 12.23
C PHE A 51 2.98 -1.83 13.19
N MET A 52 3.11 -2.93 13.94
CA MET A 52 2.07 -3.28 14.91
C MET A 52 2.00 -2.32 16.08
N PHE A 53 3.03 -1.49 16.25
CA PHE A 53 3.08 -0.56 17.37
C PHE A 53 2.14 0.64 17.22
N ILE A 54 1.60 0.85 16.02
CA ILE A 54 0.78 2.05 15.80
C ILE A 54 -0.45 2.01 16.70
N SER A 55 -0.81 3.18 17.21
CA SER A 55 -1.86 3.29 18.20
C SER A 55 -3.14 3.97 17.71
N SER A 56 -3.20 4.37 16.45
CA SER A 56 -4.41 5.00 15.93
C SER A 56 -4.54 4.82 14.44
N SER A 57 -5.76 5.00 13.95
CA SER A 57 -6.01 4.89 12.52
C SER A 57 -5.46 6.10 11.76
N LEU A 58 -5.07 7.14 12.46
CA LEU A 58 -4.53 8.32 11.81
C LEU A 58 -3.25 8.01 11.03
N PHE A 59 -2.42 7.14 11.58
CA PHE A 59 -1.19 6.72 10.88
C PHE A 59 -1.58 6.10 9.54
N ILE A 60 -2.59 5.24 9.55
CA ILE A 60 -3.03 4.55 8.33
C ILE A 60 -3.64 5.53 7.35
N GLU A 61 -4.42 6.47 7.86
CA GLU A 61 -5.04 7.47 7.00
C GLU A 61 -3.96 8.31 6.30
N ASN A 62 -2.91 8.67 7.01
CA ASN A 62 -1.82 9.43 6.43
C ASN A 62 -1.09 8.63 5.34
N GLU A 63 -0.96 7.32 5.53
CA GLU A 63 -0.35 6.47 4.52
C GLU A 63 -1.26 6.32 3.32
N PHE A 64 -2.58 6.27 3.53
CA PHE A 64 -3.52 6.27 2.42
C PHE A 64 -3.40 7.56 1.62
N LEU A 65 -3.31 8.70 2.30
CA LEU A 65 -3.17 9.99 1.62
C LEU A 65 -1.90 10.03 0.79
N ARG A 66 -0.83 9.47 1.33
CA ARG A 66 0.44 9.41 0.59
C ARG A 66 0.29 8.58 -0.68
N LEU A 67 -0.35 7.42 -0.57
CA LEU A 67 -0.57 6.55 -1.72
C LEU A 67 -1.55 7.16 -2.73
N ILE A 68 -2.50 7.95 -2.25
CA ILE A 68 -3.40 8.67 -3.13
C ILE A 68 -2.61 9.71 -3.92
N LYS A 69 -1.73 10.41 -3.24
CA LYS A 69 -0.95 11.46 -3.87
C LYS A 69 -0.06 10.92 -4.98
N ILE A 70 0.47 9.73 -4.83
CA ILE A 70 1.31 9.15 -5.87
C ILE A 70 0.50 8.31 -6.87
N GLY A 71 -0.80 8.28 -6.73
CA GLY A 71 -1.66 7.68 -7.75
C GLY A 71 -1.96 6.20 -7.61
N VAL A 72 -1.61 5.59 -6.48
CA VAL A 72 -1.85 4.17 -6.27
C VAL A 72 -3.26 3.90 -5.74
N LEU A 73 -3.76 4.80 -4.91
CA LEU A 73 -5.09 4.67 -4.34
C LEU A 73 -5.94 5.87 -4.70
N ARG A 74 -7.25 5.72 -4.55
CA ARG A 74 -8.18 6.83 -4.70
C ARG A 74 -9.31 6.66 -3.69
N ARG A 75 -9.99 7.75 -3.38
CA ARG A 75 -11.13 7.66 -2.49
C ARG A 75 -12.30 7.04 -3.23
N GLU A 76 -13.08 6.24 -2.52
CA GLU A 76 -14.29 5.68 -3.09
C GLU A 76 -15.36 6.76 -3.05
N VAL A 77 -16.17 6.81 -4.09
CA VAL A 77 -17.25 7.79 -4.20
C VAL A 77 -18.56 7.02 -4.08
N ASP A 78 -19.48 7.54 -3.29
CA ASP A 78 -20.82 6.97 -3.23
C ASP A 78 -21.80 8.05 -3.70
N GLY A 79 -23.07 7.86 -3.52
CA GLY A 79 -24.08 8.80 -3.99
C GLY A 79 -24.02 10.17 -3.34
N GLN A 80 -23.26 10.31 -2.26
CA GLN A 80 -23.17 11.56 -1.52
C GLN A 80 -21.79 12.21 -1.60
N GLY A 81 -20.90 11.65 -2.36
CA GLY A 81 -19.56 12.21 -2.53
C GLY A 81 -18.45 11.29 -2.09
N LEU A 82 -17.32 11.86 -1.71
CA LEU A 82 -16.16 11.08 -1.32
C LEU A 82 -16.37 10.44 0.05
N THR A 83 -15.94 9.21 0.19
CA THR A 83 -16.03 8.52 1.47
C THR A 83 -14.63 8.40 2.09
N SER A 84 -14.56 7.87 3.29
CA SER A 84 -13.28 7.62 3.95
C SER A 84 -12.61 6.36 3.43
N LYS A 85 -13.29 5.61 2.58
CA LYS A 85 -12.72 4.37 2.07
C LYS A 85 -11.87 4.63 0.84
N VAL A 86 -10.90 3.77 0.62
CA VAL A 86 -10.02 3.89 -0.55
C VAL A 86 -10.14 2.65 -1.42
N ARG A 87 -9.85 2.82 -2.67
CA ARG A 87 -9.79 1.73 -3.65
C ARG A 87 -8.48 1.85 -4.42
N ILE A 88 -8.10 0.75 -5.05
CA ILE A 88 -6.89 0.79 -5.85
C ILE A 88 -7.19 1.41 -7.21
N THR A 89 -6.24 2.15 -7.74
CA THR A 89 -6.38 2.78 -9.06
C THR A 89 -5.92 1.81 -10.14
N PRO A 90 -6.22 2.10 -11.41
CA PRO A 90 -5.67 1.29 -12.51
C PRO A 90 -4.16 1.23 -12.50
N ILE A 91 -3.49 2.32 -12.14
CA ILE A 91 -2.04 2.34 -12.03
C ILE A 91 -1.59 1.40 -10.91
N GLY A 92 -2.24 1.49 -9.77
CA GLY A 92 -1.91 0.62 -8.65
C GLY A 92 -2.13 -0.85 -8.99
N ARG A 93 -3.22 -1.15 -9.68
CA ARG A 93 -3.52 -2.51 -10.10
C ARG A 93 -2.45 -3.03 -11.07
N GLN A 94 -2.04 -2.19 -12.00
CA GLN A 94 -1.04 -2.57 -12.97
C GLN A 94 0.30 -2.87 -12.29
N ILE A 95 0.66 -2.06 -11.31
CA ILE A 95 1.89 -2.28 -10.56
C ILE A 95 1.83 -3.61 -9.83
N LEU A 96 0.70 -3.92 -9.21
CA LEU A 96 0.56 -5.18 -8.51
C LEU A 96 0.69 -6.37 -9.45
N GLU A 97 0.11 -6.25 -10.63
CA GLU A 97 0.18 -7.32 -11.62
C GLU A 97 1.60 -7.54 -12.12
N ASN A 98 2.30 -6.45 -12.39
CA ASN A 98 3.65 -6.53 -12.91
C ASN A 98 4.67 -6.81 -11.83
N SER A 99 4.33 -6.49 -10.59
CA SER A 99 5.23 -6.66 -9.47
C SER A 99 4.76 -7.76 -8.54
N SER A 100 3.89 -8.64 -9.01
CA SER A 100 3.49 -9.76 -8.20
C SER A 100 4.72 -10.53 -7.72
N ASP A 101 5.79 -10.43 -8.50
CA ASP A 101 7.05 -11.04 -8.11
C ASP A 101 7.63 -10.37 -6.87
N LEU A 102 7.33 -9.13 -6.62
CA LEU A 102 7.86 -8.44 -5.45
C LEU A 102 7.25 -8.99 -4.17
N PHE A 103 6.02 -9.45 -4.26
CA PHE A 103 5.35 -10.02 -3.11
C PHE A 103 5.40 -11.55 -3.11
N ASN A 104 5.37 -12.12 -4.32
CA ASN A 104 5.35 -13.58 -4.45
C ASN A 104 6.71 -14.16 -4.47
N GLN A 105 7.66 -13.43 -4.84
CA GLN A 105 8.95 -13.86 -4.61
C GLN A 105 9.01 -13.88 -3.15
N LYS A 106 8.61 -14.95 -2.68
CA LYS A 106 8.85 -15.19 -1.47
C LYS A 106 10.07 -14.74 -1.24
N PRO A 107 10.15 -13.64 -0.86
CA PRO A 107 11.35 -13.12 -0.53
C PRO A 107 11.72 -14.03 0.51
N THR A 108 12.57 -14.64 0.27
CA THR A 108 13.31 -15.22 1.21
C THR A 108 13.22 -14.27 2.35
N LEU A 109 13.10 -14.78 3.50
CA LEU A 109 13.15 -14.04 4.73
C LEU A 109 14.28 -13.05 4.63
N LEU A 110 15.33 -13.40 3.93
CA LEU A 110 16.48 -12.57 3.77
C LEU A 110 16.16 -11.25 3.10
N LYS A 111 15.39 -11.30 2.06
CA LYS A 111 15.03 -10.09 1.33
C LYS A 111 14.11 -9.20 2.17
N LYS A 112 13.27 -9.84 2.96
CA LYS A 112 12.38 -9.12 3.84
C LYS A 112 13.20 -8.45 4.94
N LEU A 113 14.18 -9.15 5.45
CA LEU A 113 15.07 -8.63 6.47
C LEU A 113 15.88 -7.47 5.93
N MET A 114 16.39 -7.62 4.72
CA MET A 114 17.19 -6.56 4.12
C MET A 114 16.36 -5.32 3.86
N THR A 115 15.13 -5.49 3.44
CA THR A 115 14.24 -4.37 3.24
C THR A 115 13.95 -3.68 4.56
N CYS A 116 13.71 -4.48 5.58
CA CYS A 116 13.44 -3.96 6.91
C CYS A 116 14.64 -3.20 7.47
N LEU A 117 15.82 -3.76 7.32
CA LEU A 117 17.04 -3.13 7.77
C LEU A 117 17.31 -1.84 7.01
N LYS A 118 17.11 -1.90 5.72
CA LYS A 118 17.29 -0.72 4.88
C LYS A 118 16.35 0.38 5.31
N TYR A 119 15.14 0.03 5.64
CA TYR A 119 14.14 0.98 6.06
C TYR A 119 14.53 1.60 7.39
N LYS A 120 14.97 0.79 8.32
CA LYS A 120 15.40 1.27 9.62
C LYS A 120 16.64 2.13 9.51
N LEU A 121 17.56 1.73 8.67
CA LEU A 121 18.80 2.50 8.50
C LEU A 121 18.55 3.83 7.81
N SER A 122 17.60 3.86 6.89
CA SER A 122 17.33 5.12 6.22
C SER A 122 16.54 6.07 7.10
N ILE A 123 15.93 5.56 8.15
CA ILE A 123 15.21 6.40 9.09
C ILE A 123 16.13 6.82 10.20
N GLY A 124 17.09 5.99 10.51
CA GLY A 124 18.01 6.28 11.59
C GLY A 124 19.25 7.00 11.05
#